data_9b96260d58be4390ccdee63c3665b785
#
_entry.id   9b96260d58be4390ccdee63c3665b785
#
_cell.length_a   1.000
_cell.length_b   1.000
_cell.length_c   1.000
_cell.angle_alpha   90.00
_cell.angle_beta   90.00
_cell.angle_gamma   90.00
#
_symmetry.space_group_name_H-M   'P 1'
#
loop_
_entity.id
_entity.type
_entity.pdbx_description
1 polymer ?
#
loop_
_entity_poly.entity_id
_entity_poly.type
_entity_poly.pdbx_seq_one_letter_code
_entity_poly.pdbx_strand_id
1 'polypeptide(L)'
;MSAETPFLDTNVLLYLLSADSGKADIAEELLRKGGIISVQGLSEFTSVCTRKLKMSYGEIREILLTINMVLDVRDLTPAIHEAALDIAERYGYSFYDSMIMAAAINAGCSLVYTEDLQSGQHIQDSLLIVNPF
;
A
#
# COMPACT_ATOMS: atom_id res chain seq x y z
N MET A 1 11.05 -10.46 -9.71
CA MET A 1 10.99 -9.88 -8.38
C MET A 1 11.18 -10.97 -7.34
N SER A 2 11.91 -10.68 -6.28
CA SER A 2 12.07 -11.64 -5.21
C SER A 2 10.81 -11.71 -4.35
N ALA A 3 10.62 -12.84 -3.65
CA ALA A 3 9.54 -12.99 -2.68
C ALA A 3 9.65 -11.97 -1.52
N GLU A 4 10.80 -11.32 -1.39
CA GLU A 4 11.06 -10.33 -0.36
C GLU A 4 10.62 -8.91 -0.75
N THR A 5 10.19 -8.71 -2.00
CA THR A 5 9.67 -7.41 -2.42
C THR A 5 8.37 -7.12 -1.68
N PRO A 6 8.31 -6.03 -0.89
CA PRO A 6 7.13 -5.76 -0.07
C PRO A 6 6.00 -5.16 -0.89
N PHE A 7 4.78 -5.35 -0.40
CA PHE A 7 3.62 -4.61 -0.85
C PHE A 7 3.43 -3.41 0.09
N LEU A 8 3.11 -2.25 -0.45
CA LEU A 8 2.97 -1.02 0.33
C LEU A 8 1.51 -0.57 0.37
N ASP A 9 1.02 -0.27 1.58
CA ASP A 9 -0.28 0.39 1.75
C ASP A 9 -0.13 1.89 1.52
N THR A 10 -1.24 2.55 1.28
CA THR A 10 -1.32 3.98 0.98
C THR A 10 -0.64 4.86 2.04
N ASN A 11 -0.78 4.50 3.33
CA ASN A 11 -0.21 5.32 4.40
C ASN A 11 1.31 5.46 4.28
N VAL A 12 2.00 4.48 3.71
CA VAL A 12 3.44 4.59 3.47
C VAL A 12 3.73 5.77 2.52
N LEU A 13 2.95 5.91 1.45
CA LEU A 13 3.11 7.04 0.53
C LEU A 13 2.75 8.37 1.20
N LEU A 14 1.70 8.39 1.99
CA LEU A 14 1.24 9.61 2.64
C LEU A 14 2.26 10.15 3.63
N TYR A 15 3.03 9.28 4.28
CA TYR A 15 4.07 9.73 5.21
C TYR A 15 5.24 10.43 4.53
N LEU A 16 5.39 10.30 3.20
CA LEU A 16 6.36 11.12 2.46
C LEU A 16 6.06 12.61 2.59
N LEU A 17 4.79 12.96 2.79
CA LEU A 17 4.31 14.34 2.89
C LEU A 17 4.09 14.77 4.34
N SER A 18 4.51 13.94 5.30
CA SER A 18 4.27 14.19 6.71
C SER A 18 5.22 15.24 7.29
N ALA A 19 4.70 16.04 8.23
CA ALA A 19 5.52 16.93 9.04
C ALA A 19 6.34 16.16 10.09
N ASP A 20 5.98 14.90 10.37
CA ASP A 20 6.78 14.01 11.23
C ASP A 20 7.98 13.51 10.42
N SER A 21 9.14 14.11 10.66
CA SER A 21 10.35 13.79 9.89
C SER A 21 10.81 12.35 10.08
N GLY A 22 10.58 11.75 11.24
CA GLY A 22 10.94 10.36 11.48
C GLY A 22 10.15 9.41 10.59
N LYS A 23 8.84 9.61 10.48
CA LYS A 23 7.99 8.80 9.63
C LYS A 23 8.24 9.07 8.14
N ALA A 24 8.47 10.33 7.78
CA ALA A 24 8.80 10.68 6.40
C ALA A 24 10.11 10.02 5.96
N ASP A 25 11.12 9.98 6.81
CA ASP A 25 12.40 9.34 6.52
C ASP A 25 12.24 7.83 6.32
N ILE A 26 11.44 7.18 7.15
CA ILE A 26 11.16 5.75 7.02
C ILE A 26 10.44 5.48 5.69
N ALA A 27 9.43 6.27 5.36
CA ALA A 27 8.69 6.13 4.11
C ALA A 27 9.61 6.31 2.89
N GLU A 28 10.49 7.31 2.93
CA GLU A 28 11.46 7.55 1.87
C GLU A 28 12.39 6.37 1.67
N GLU A 29 12.88 5.78 2.75
CA GLU A 29 13.76 4.62 2.70
C GLU A 29 13.04 3.40 2.12
N LEU A 30 11.77 3.19 2.49
CA LEU A 30 10.98 2.09 1.94
C LEU A 30 10.80 2.25 0.43
N LEU A 31 10.51 3.47 -0.04
CA LEU A 31 10.39 3.72 -1.47
C LEU A 31 11.72 3.52 -2.19
N ARG A 32 12.82 3.93 -1.58
CA ARG A 32 14.15 3.77 -2.19
C ARG A 32 14.46 2.30 -2.42
N LYS A 33 14.04 1.41 -1.52
CA LYS A 33 14.24 -0.02 -1.65
C LYS A 33 13.32 -0.65 -2.70
N GLY A 34 12.26 0.06 -3.08
CA GLY A 34 11.26 -0.41 -4.01
C GLY A 34 10.18 -1.25 -3.37
N GLY A 35 9.17 -1.55 -4.14
CA GLY A 35 8.03 -2.34 -3.69
C GLY A 35 6.93 -2.35 -4.71
N ILE A 36 5.81 -2.93 -4.31
CA ILE A 36 4.61 -3.05 -5.14
C ILE A 36 3.48 -2.29 -4.48
N ILE A 37 2.70 -1.59 -5.29
CA ILE A 37 1.48 -0.92 -4.84
C ILE A 37 0.38 -1.20 -5.86
N SER A 38 -0.87 -1.19 -5.43
CA SER A 38 -1.98 -1.33 -6.36
C SER A 38 -2.53 0.03 -6.79
N VAL A 39 -3.34 0.01 -7.84
CA VAL A 39 -4.08 1.20 -8.28
C VAL A 39 -4.95 1.76 -7.15
N GLN A 40 -5.49 0.88 -6.29
CA GLN A 40 -6.24 1.33 -5.10
C GLN A 40 -5.39 2.26 -4.23
N GLY A 41 -4.12 1.89 -3.99
CA GLY A 41 -3.21 2.72 -3.20
C GLY A 41 -3.00 4.09 -3.81
N LEU A 42 -2.83 4.16 -5.13
CA LEU A 42 -2.70 5.44 -5.83
C LEU A 42 -3.98 6.27 -5.74
N SER A 43 -5.13 5.62 -5.84
CA SER A 43 -6.44 6.30 -5.76
C SER A 43 -6.68 6.88 -4.37
N GLU A 44 -6.38 6.13 -3.33
CA GLU A 44 -6.50 6.60 -1.96
C GLU A 44 -5.52 7.73 -1.66
N PHE A 45 -4.28 7.62 -2.15
CA PHE A 45 -3.28 8.68 -2.03
C PHE A 45 -3.80 9.98 -2.66
N THR A 46 -4.28 9.91 -3.90
CA THR A 46 -4.83 11.06 -4.62
C THR A 46 -6.01 11.67 -3.87
N SER A 47 -6.90 10.84 -3.36
CA SER A 47 -8.07 11.31 -2.61
C SER A 47 -7.68 12.09 -1.36
N VAL A 48 -6.72 11.61 -0.59
CA VAL A 48 -6.23 12.30 0.61
C VAL A 48 -5.53 13.60 0.23
N CYS A 49 -4.68 13.58 -0.79
CA CYS A 49 -3.96 14.76 -1.24
C CYS A 49 -4.91 15.88 -1.67
N THR A 50 -5.99 15.55 -2.37
CA THR A 50 -6.98 16.57 -2.80
C THR A 50 -7.82 17.05 -1.64
N ARG A 51 -8.37 16.15 -0.82
CA ARG A 51 -9.34 16.50 0.22
C ARG A 51 -8.71 17.11 1.47
N LYS A 52 -7.63 16.50 1.95
CA LYS A 52 -7.00 16.93 3.23
C LYS A 52 -5.86 17.89 3.03
N LEU A 53 -5.01 17.65 2.06
CA LEU A 53 -3.80 18.46 1.84
C LEU A 53 -4.03 19.60 0.86
N LYS A 54 -5.20 19.64 0.21
CA LYS A 54 -5.57 20.72 -0.71
C LYS A 54 -4.56 20.91 -1.85
N MET A 55 -3.95 19.83 -2.29
CA MET A 55 -2.99 19.85 -3.39
C MET A 55 -3.69 19.94 -4.74
N SER A 56 -3.06 20.61 -5.69
CA SER A 56 -3.55 20.61 -7.06
C SER A 56 -3.27 19.28 -7.75
N TYR A 57 -4.05 18.97 -8.78
CA TYR A 57 -3.79 17.76 -9.57
C TYR A 57 -2.41 17.80 -10.23
N GLY A 58 -1.93 18.99 -10.60
CA GLY A 58 -0.57 19.14 -11.15
C GLY A 58 0.51 18.72 -10.16
N GLU A 59 0.38 19.17 -8.90
CA GLU A 59 1.30 18.77 -7.83
C GLU A 59 1.24 17.26 -7.57
N ILE A 60 0.04 16.69 -7.56
CA ILE A 60 -0.15 15.25 -7.35
C ILE A 60 0.49 14.46 -8.48
N ARG A 61 0.30 14.89 -9.73
CA ARG A 61 0.91 14.21 -10.89
C ARG A 61 2.43 14.18 -10.81
N GLU A 62 3.05 15.24 -10.34
CA GLU A 62 4.52 15.27 -10.18
C GLU A 62 4.99 14.21 -9.18
N ILE A 63 4.30 14.10 -8.05
CA ILE A 63 4.63 13.09 -7.04
C ILE A 63 4.40 11.68 -7.60
N LEU A 64 3.27 11.46 -8.29
CA LEU A 64 2.95 10.15 -8.87
C LEU A 64 3.93 9.73 -9.96
N LEU A 65 4.51 10.68 -10.71
CA LEU A 65 5.56 10.35 -11.66
C LEU A 65 6.76 9.72 -10.96
N THR A 66 7.19 10.30 -9.85
CA THR A 66 8.29 9.75 -9.06
C THR A 66 7.94 8.39 -8.48
N ILE A 67 6.74 8.24 -7.93
CA ILE A 67 6.27 6.98 -7.36
C ILE A 67 6.27 5.88 -8.44
N ASN A 68 5.76 6.19 -9.64
CA ASN A 68 5.72 5.23 -10.74
C ASN A 68 7.10 4.82 -11.24
N MET A 69 8.11 5.63 -11.01
CA MET A 69 9.49 5.30 -11.38
C MET A 69 10.14 4.33 -10.41
N VAL A 70 9.75 4.33 -9.14
CA VAL A 70 10.40 3.54 -8.09
C VAL A 70 9.57 2.33 -7.63
N LEU A 71 8.25 2.37 -7.81
CA LEU A 71 7.36 1.28 -7.41
C LEU A 71 6.76 0.59 -8.62
N ASP A 72 6.47 -0.71 -8.45
CA ASP A 72 5.72 -1.50 -9.42
C ASP A 72 4.23 -1.36 -9.10
N VAL A 73 3.49 -0.71 -9.99
CA VAL A 73 2.04 -0.49 -9.82
C VAL A 73 1.27 -1.62 -10.47
N ARG A 74 0.43 -2.30 -9.68
CA ARG A 74 -0.37 -3.43 -10.14
C ARG A 74 -1.84 -3.09 -10.28
N ASP A 75 -2.45 -3.66 -11.31
CA ASP A 75 -3.88 -3.53 -11.57
C ASP A 75 -4.69 -4.32 -10.54
N LEU A 76 -5.93 -3.90 -10.35
CA LEU A 76 -6.92 -4.66 -9.60
C LEU A 76 -7.79 -5.41 -10.60
N THR A 77 -8.01 -6.71 -10.33
CA THR A 77 -8.76 -7.58 -11.22
C THR A 77 -10.01 -8.13 -10.51
N PRO A 78 -10.99 -8.65 -11.28
CA PRO A 78 -12.13 -9.34 -10.66
C PRO A 78 -11.70 -10.49 -9.73
N ALA A 79 -10.63 -11.20 -10.08
CA ALA A 79 -10.11 -12.28 -9.23
C ALA A 79 -9.59 -11.77 -7.89
N ILE A 80 -8.92 -10.62 -7.88
CA ILE A 80 -8.46 -9.99 -6.63
C ILE A 80 -9.67 -9.56 -5.79
N HIS A 81 -10.68 -9.00 -6.42
CA HIS A 81 -11.92 -8.61 -5.74
C HIS A 81 -12.58 -9.81 -5.04
N GLU A 82 -12.69 -10.94 -5.74
CA GLU A 82 -13.26 -12.16 -5.19
C GLU A 82 -12.43 -12.68 -4.01
N ALA A 83 -11.11 -12.70 -4.14
CA ALA A 83 -10.22 -13.09 -3.06
C ALA A 83 -10.35 -12.18 -1.84
N ALA A 84 -10.60 -10.89 -2.06
CA ALA A 84 -10.81 -9.93 -0.98
C ALA A 84 -12.07 -10.25 -0.17
N LEU A 85 -13.13 -10.72 -0.81
CA LEU A 85 -14.34 -11.13 -0.12
C LEU A 85 -14.06 -12.28 0.86
N ASP A 86 -13.26 -13.25 0.43
CA ASP A 86 -12.89 -14.38 1.29
C ASP A 86 -12.07 -13.91 2.50
N ILE A 87 -11.13 -13.00 2.29
CA ILE A 87 -10.31 -12.46 3.37
C ILE A 87 -11.17 -11.66 4.35
N ALA A 88 -12.05 -10.80 3.84
CA ALA A 88 -12.95 -10.00 4.68
C ALA A 88 -13.83 -10.90 5.56
N GLU A 89 -14.40 -11.95 4.99
CA GLU A 89 -15.25 -12.88 5.71
C GLU A 89 -14.46 -13.65 6.78
N ARG A 90 -13.27 -14.12 6.43
CA ARG A 90 -12.46 -14.96 7.33
C ARG A 90 -11.81 -14.18 8.45
N TYR A 91 -11.25 -13.00 8.15
CA TYR A 91 -10.45 -12.24 9.11
C TYR A 91 -11.16 -11.05 9.73
N GLY A 92 -12.31 -10.66 9.21
CA GLY A 92 -13.10 -9.56 9.76
C GLY A 92 -12.58 -8.17 9.41
N TYR A 93 -11.68 -8.04 8.45
CA TYR A 93 -11.22 -6.73 7.97
C TYR A 93 -12.28 -6.07 7.11
N SER A 94 -12.19 -4.73 6.97
CA SER A 94 -13.00 -4.03 5.98
C SER A 94 -12.70 -4.59 4.59
N PHE A 95 -13.63 -4.38 3.66
CA PHE A 95 -13.44 -4.87 2.29
C PHE A 95 -12.20 -4.24 1.63
N TYR A 96 -12.01 -2.93 1.82
CA TYR A 96 -10.86 -2.24 1.22
C TYR A 96 -9.53 -2.71 1.79
N ASP A 97 -9.44 -2.93 3.10
CA ASP A 97 -8.24 -3.52 3.71
C ASP A 97 -8.00 -4.93 3.20
N SER A 98 -9.07 -5.72 3.06
CA SER A 98 -8.99 -7.06 2.51
C SER A 98 -8.52 -7.06 1.06
N MET A 99 -8.88 -6.04 0.30
CA MET A 99 -8.44 -5.90 -1.09
C MET A 99 -6.94 -5.61 -1.18
N ILE A 100 -6.39 -4.85 -0.23
CA ILE A 100 -4.94 -4.64 -0.13
C ILE A 100 -4.23 -5.97 0.11
N MET A 101 -4.75 -6.77 1.04
CA MET A 101 -4.17 -8.09 1.35
C MET A 101 -4.26 -9.03 0.14
N ALA A 102 -5.40 -9.05 -0.53
CA ALA A 102 -5.60 -9.89 -1.71
C ALA A 102 -4.66 -9.49 -2.86
N ALA A 103 -4.49 -8.19 -3.07
CA ALA A 103 -3.57 -7.67 -4.10
C ALA A 103 -2.12 -8.05 -3.77
N ALA A 104 -1.73 -7.96 -2.51
CA ALA A 104 -0.38 -8.33 -2.08
C ALA A 104 -0.11 -9.82 -2.31
N ILE A 105 -1.05 -10.67 -1.96
CA ILE A 105 -0.93 -12.12 -2.16
C ILE A 105 -0.87 -12.43 -3.66
N ASN A 106 -1.74 -11.82 -4.44
CA ASN A 106 -1.76 -12.03 -5.90
C ASN A 106 -0.45 -11.60 -6.56
N ALA A 107 0.20 -10.57 -6.04
CA ALA A 107 1.49 -10.10 -6.54
C ALA A 107 2.66 -10.98 -6.10
N GLY A 108 2.42 -11.99 -5.28
CA GLY A 108 3.46 -12.89 -4.78
C GLY A 108 4.27 -12.32 -3.62
N CYS A 109 3.76 -11.27 -2.96
CA CYS A 109 4.44 -10.68 -1.82
C CYS A 109 4.24 -11.52 -0.57
N SER A 110 5.29 -11.64 0.25
CA SER A 110 5.21 -12.27 1.56
C SER A 110 5.06 -11.26 2.70
N LEU A 111 5.12 -9.96 2.38
CA LEU A 111 5.17 -8.89 3.35
C LEU A 111 4.36 -7.69 2.85
N VAL A 112 3.53 -7.11 3.73
CA VAL A 112 2.88 -5.84 3.47
C VAL A 112 3.22 -4.85 4.58
N TYR A 113 3.66 -3.66 4.18
CA TYR A 113 3.88 -2.56 5.11
C TYR A 113 2.62 -1.71 5.23
N THR A 114 2.11 -1.60 6.43
CA THR A 114 0.95 -0.78 6.75
C THR A 114 0.97 -0.38 8.22
N GLU A 115 0.47 0.82 8.53
CA GLU A 115 0.30 1.25 9.91
C GLU A 115 -1.08 0.89 10.46
N ASP A 116 -2.05 0.66 9.59
CA ASP A 116 -3.47 0.58 9.98
C ASP A 116 -3.92 -0.80 10.43
N LEU A 117 -3.18 -1.85 10.09
CA LEU A 117 -3.55 -3.22 10.39
C LEU A 117 -2.66 -3.80 11.48
N GLN A 118 -3.07 -4.94 12.05
CA GLN A 118 -2.36 -5.55 13.17
C GLN A 118 -1.01 -6.11 12.73
N SER A 119 0.07 -5.47 13.17
CA SER A 119 1.43 -5.91 12.89
C SER A 119 1.68 -7.29 13.50
N GLY A 120 2.36 -8.14 12.74
CA GLY A 120 2.68 -9.51 13.16
C GLY A 120 1.67 -10.55 12.76
N GLN A 121 0.50 -10.15 12.24
CA GLN A 121 -0.51 -11.09 11.80
C GLN A 121 -0.17 -11.67 10.43
N HIS A 122 -0.41 -12.99 10.27
CA HIS A 122 -0.31 -13.66 8.98
C HIS A 122 -1.69 -13.80 8.34
N ILE A 123 -1.75 -13.54 7.04
CA ILE A 123 -2.96 -13.76 6.23
C ILE A 123 -2.70 -14.94 5.31
N GLN A 124 -3.54 -15.98 5.44
CA GLN A 124 -3.46 -17.22 4.64
C GLN A 124 -2.08 -17.88 4.67
N ASP A 125 -1.35 -17.74 5.78
CA ASP A 125 -0.01 -18.29 5.99
C ASP A 125 1.05 -17.81 4.98
N SER A 126 0.70 -16.88 4.08
CA SER A 126 1.60 -16.43 3.02
C SER A 126 2.00 -14.97 3.13
N LEU A 127 1.20 -14.15 3.81
CA LEU A 127 1.43 -12.70 3.89
C LEU A 127 1.56 -12.26 5.34
N LEU A 128 2.66 -11.61 5.66
CA LEU A 128 2.89 -11.04 6.99
C LEU A 128 2.62 -9.53 6.96
N ILE A 129 1.83 -9.04 7.92
CA ILE A 129 1.58 -7.62 8.11
C ILE A 129 2.66 -7.05 9.01
N VAL A 130 3.28 -5.96 8.60
CA VAL A 130 4.32 -5.28 9.37
C VAL A 130 4.05 -3.77 9.40
N ASN A 131 4.06 -3.20 10.59
CA ASN A 131 4.06 -1.74 10.75
C ASN A 131 5.53 -1.28 10.76
N PRO A 132 5.97 -0.52 9.72
CA PRO A 132 7.37 -0.10 9.63
C PRO A 132 7.65 1.16 10.45
N PHE A 133 6.61 1.80 10.94
CA PHE A 133 6.72 3.06 11.66
C PHE A 133 6.71 2.85 13.17
#